data_ee0e68c0249a30181fe58a00d90a96a6
#
_entry.id   ee0e68c0249a30181fe58a00d90a96a6
#
_cell.length_a   1.000
_cell.length_b   1.000
_cell.length_c   1.000
_cell.angle_alpha   90.00
_cell.angle_beta   90.00
_cell.angle_gamma   90.00
#
_symmetry.space_group_name_H-M   'P 1'
#
loop_
_entity.id
_entity.type
_entity.pdbx_description
1 polymer ?
#
loop_
_entity_poly.entity_id
_entity_poly.type
_entity_poly.pdbx_seq_one_letter_code
_entity_poly.pdbx_strand_id
1 'polypeptide(L)'
;MSQEVINFGPEEKNSKHVELSREELMEILDYDPQSGIFTYKNSRRSDYNGKQAGSISKKGYLYISIHNKKYKAHRLAWLWYYGKFPKGQLYHIDHNKLNNSIDNLREVSNQENHKNNGIQKNNTSGVPGVHFSKDTGKWIAYIKISGKRKHLGCFTDFEDAVLARKKAEYILGFHPNNGKDISTYNVGNSNY
;
A
#
# COMPACT_ATOMS: atom_id res chain seq x y z
N MET A 1 41.44 28.21 -48.64
CA MET A 1 40.06 28.25 -48.05
C MET A 1 39.72 26.85 -47.61
N SER A 2 39.92 26.59 -46.35
CA SER A 2 39.69 25.27 -45.72
C SER A 2 38.27 25.26 -45.18
N GLN A 3 37.43 24.30 -45.67
CA GLN A 3 36.09 24.09 -45.15
C GLN A 3 36.18 23.27 -43.86
N GLU A 4 35.73 23.85 -42.76
CA GLU A 4 35.49 23.11 -41.51
C GLU A 4 34.25 22.25 -41.64
N VAL A 5 34.43 20.94 -41.53
CA VAL A 5 33.37 19.97 -41.44
C VAL A 5 32.86 19.96 -39.98
N ILE A 6 31.68 20.53 -39.76
CA ILE A 6 30.99 20.45 -38.47
C ILE A 6 30.45 19.03 -38.32
N ASN A 7 31.05 18.25 -37.48
CA ASN A 7 30.65 16.88 -37.14
C ASN A 7 29.56 16.94 -36.05
N PHE A 8 28.31 16.79 -36.45
CA PHE A 8 27.19 16.54 -35.51
C PHE A 8 27.30 15.10 -35.02
N GLY A 9 27.96 14.92 -33.86
CA GLY A 9 27.89 13.63 -33.16
C GLY A 9 26.45 13.26 -32.82
N PRO A 10 26.16 11.96 -32.62
CA PRO A 10 24.80 11.52 -32.33
C PRO A 10 24.31 12.14 -31.01
N GLU A 11 23.15 12.82 -31.08
CA GLU A 11 22.45 13.29 -29.89
C GLU A 11 22.25 12.10 -28.93
N GLU A 12 22.92 12.15 -27.79
CA GLU A 12 22.64 11.25 -26.68
C GLU A 12 21.15 11.38 -26.31
N LYS A 13 20.38 10.36 -26.66
CA LYS A 13 19.02 10.17 -26.13
C LYS A 13 19.11 9.87 -24.63
N ASN A 14 19.53 10.85 -23.86
CA ASN A 14 19.44 10.83 -22.40
C ASN A 14 17.99 11.15 -22.02
N SER A 15 17.10 10.16 -22.19
CA SER A 15 15.76 10.24 -21.64
C SER A 15 15.88 10.19 -20.11
N LYS A 16 16.21 11.33 -19.49
CA LYS A 16 15.97 11.52 -18.06
C LYS A 16 14.51 11.11 -17.83
N HIS A 17 14.30 10.07 -17.07
CA HIS A 17 12.99 9.63 -16.62
C HIS A 17 12.38 10.80 -15.82
N VAL A 18 11.65 11.67 -16.51
CA VAL A 18 10.94 12.77 -15.85
C VAL A 18 9.86 12.09 -15.00
N GLU A 19 9.98 12.24 -13.69
CA GLU A 19 8.97 11.76 -12.76
C GLU A 19 7.74 12.68 -12.89
N LEU A 20 6.53 12.12 -12.86
CA LEU A 20 5.29 12.87 -12.94
C LEU A 20 5.26 13.98 -11.90
N SER A 21 5.08 15.24 -12.32
CA SER A 21 4.94 16.37 -11.41
C SER A 21 3.51 16.47 -10.85
N ARG A 22 3.35 17.23 -9.77
CA ARG A 22 2.02 17.53 -9.22
C ARG A 22 1.17 18.32 -10.20
N GLU A 23 1.76 19.31 -10.83
CA GLU A 23 1.10 20.21 -11.80
C GLU A 23 0.57 19.41 -12.97
N GLU A 24 1.38 18.55 -13.55
CA GLU A 24 1.00 17.64 -14.64
C GLU A 24 -0.11 16.67 -14.22
N LEU A 25 -0.06 16.15 -12.98
CA LEU A 25 -1.13 15.32 -12.42
C LEU A 25 -2.44 16.09 -12.32
N MET A 26 -2.40 17.32 -11.83
CA MET A 26 -3.59 18.20 -11.65
C MET A 26 -4.19 18.68 -12.98
N GLU A 27 -3.44 18.68 -14.06
CA GLU A 27 -3.97 18.96 -15.40
C GLU A 27 -4.79 17.78 -15.94
N ILE A 28 -4.45 16.55 -15.58
CA ILE A 28 -5.06 15.33 -16.13
C ILE A 28 -6.21 14.82 -15.27
N LEU A 29 -6.07 14.92 -13.93
CA LEU A 29 -6.98 14.35 -12.96
C LEU A 29 -7.40 15.39 -11.92
N ASP A 30 -8.66 15.31 -11.50
CA ASP A 30 -9.12 15.86 -10.23
C ASP A 30 -9.07 14.78 -9.16
N TYR A 31 -8.82 15.19 -7.92
CA TYR A 31 -8.78 14.29 -6.77
C TYR A 31 -9.55 14.91 -5.60
N ASP A 32 -10.48 14.13 -5.04
CA ASP A 32 -11.16 14.49 -3.80
C ASP A 32 -10.43 13.85 -2.61
N PRO A 33 -9.80 14.66 -1.73
CA PRO A 33 -9.05 14.16 -0.59
C PRO A 33 -9.90 13.40 0.44
N GLN A 34 -11.18 13.69 0.55
CA GLN A 34 -12.07 13.06 1.54
C GLN A 34 -12.50 11.67 1.09
N SER A 35 -12.97 11.54 -0.14
CA SER A 35 -13.41 10.25 -0.69
C SER A 35 -12.27 9.40 -1.23
N GLY A 36 -11.11 10.01 -1.55
CA GLY A 36 -9.98 9.33 -2.20
C GLY A 36 -10.21 9.01 -3.67
N ILE A 37 -11.21 9.63 -4.29
CA ILE A 37 -11.61 9.37 -5.67
C ILE A 37 -10.85 10.29 -6.63
N PHE A 38 -10.35 9.69 -7.71
CA PHE A 38 -9.80 10.41 -8.86
C PHE A 38 -10.81 10.42 -10.00
N THR A 39 -10.96 11.57 -10.67
CA THR A 39 -11.77 11.74 -11.87
C THR A 39 -10.93 12.30 -13.01
N TYR A 40 -11.20 11.85 -14.24
CA TYR A 40 -10.52 12.40 -15.41
C TYR A 40 -11.00 13.83 -15.70
N LYS A 41 -10.05 14.76 -15.86
CA LYS A 41 -10.31 16.17 -16.18
C LYS A 41 -10.04 16.47 -17.64
N ASN A 42 -8.83 16.13 -18.12
CA ASN A 42 -8.39 16.34 -19.50
C ASN A 42 -7.88 15.02 -20.08
N SER A 43 -8.80 14.10 -20.34
CA SER A 43 -8.45 12.85 -21.00
C SER A 43 -8.31 13.06 -22.51
N ARG A 44 -7.36 12.38 -23.16
CA ARG A 44 -7.27 12.31 -24.63
C ARG A 44 -8.58 11.80 -25.27
N ARG A 45 -9.34 11.03 -24.53
CA ARG A 45 -10.69 10.58 -24.88
C ARG A 45 -11.69 11.38 -24.05
N SER A 46 -12.34 12.33 -24.71
CA SER A 46 -13.29 13.27 -24.05
C SER A 46 -14.43 12.56 -23.32
N ASP A 47 -14.82 11.37 -23.75
CA ASP A 47 -15.85 10.53 -23.12
C ASP A 47 -15.45 10.03 -21.71
N TYR A 48 -14.18 10.14 -21.31
CA TYR A 48 -13.71 9.81 -19.98
C TYR A 48 -13.74 10.97 -18.99
N ASN A 49 -13.84 12.21 -19.46
CA ASN A 49 -13.86 13.39 -18.58
C ASN A 49 -15.05 13.32 -17.62
N GLY A 50 -14.81 13.58 -16.35
CA GLY A 50 -15.79 13.45 -15.25
C GLY A 50 -16.04 12.04 -14.78
N LYS A 51 -15.49 10.99 -15.45
CA LYS A 51 -15.59 9.61 -14.97
C LYS A 51 -14.48 9.29 -13.99
N GLN A 52 -14.78 8.38 -13.07
CA GLN A 52 -13.78 7.88 -12.11
C GLN A 52 -12.60 7.23 -12.84
N ALA A 53 -11.39 7.60 -12.41
CA ALA A 53 -10.16 7.12 -13.01
C ALA A 53 -9.66 5.85 -12.33
N GLY A 54 -9.14 4.92 -13.15
CA GLY A 54 -8.38 3.79 -12.68
C GLY A 54 -9.06 2.44 -12.87
N SER A 55 -8.29 1.40 -12.55
CA SER A 55 -8.71 -0.01 -12.60
C SER A 55 -8.13 -0.79 -11.43
N ILE A 56 -8.89 -1.73 -10.90
CA ILE A 56 -8.47 -2.54 -9.75
C ILE A 56 -7.58 -3.69 -10.25
N SER A 57 -6.41 -3.84 -9.64
CA SER A 57 -5.50 -4.95 -9.94
C SER A 57 -5.88 -6.23 -9.21
N LYS A 58 -5.33 -7.38 -9.63
CA LYS A 58 -5.49 -8.68 -8.94
C LYS A 58 -5.05 -8.66 -7.46
N LYS A 59 -4.21 -7.68 -7.07
CA LYS A 59 -3.75 -7.48 -5.68
C LYS A 59 -4.66 -6.56 -4.88
N GLY A 60 -5.78 -6.08 -5.45
CA GLY A 60 -6.78 -5.22 -4.80
C GLY A 60 -6.40 -3.74 -4.73
N TYR A 61 -5.35 -3.28 -5.42
CA TYR A 61 -5.00 -1.86 -5.50
C TYR A 61 -5.61 -1.20 -6.72
N LEU A 62 -6.04 0.05 -6.59
CA LEU A 62 -6.41 0.90 -7.71
C LEU A 62 -5.15 1.42 -8.42
N TYR A 63 -5.10 1.26 -9.75
CA TYR A 63 -4.05 1.80 -10.61
C TYR A 63 -4.64 2.77 -11.63
N ILE A 64 -3.96 3.87 -11.87
CA ILE A 64 -4.30 4.87 -12.87
C ILE A 64 -3.14 4.94 -13.87
N SER A 65 -3.46 4.93 -15.17
CA SER A 65 -2.47 5.04 -16.24
C SER A 65 -2.36 6.50 -16.68
N ILE A 66 -1.15 7.07 -16.58
CA ILE A 66 -0.80 8.41 -17.04
C ILE A 66 0.42 8.26 -17.96
N HIS A 67 0.37 8.78 -19.18
CA HIS A 67 1.46 8.69 -20.18
C HIS A 67 2.03 7.27 -20.33
N ASN A 68 1.15 6.28 -20.50
CA ASN A 68 1.49 4.86 -20.62
C ASN A 68 2.20 4.23 -19.41
N LYS A 69 2.31 4.96 -18.28
CA LYS A 69 2.87 4.46 -17.04
C LYS A 69 1.76 4.25 -16.00
N LYS A 70 1.79 3.11 -15.29
CA LYS A 70 0.80 2.77 -14.27
C LYS A 70 1.27 3.23 -12.90
N TYR A 71 0.44 4.02 -12.24
CA TYR A 71 0.66 4.50 -10.87
C TYR A 71 -0.38 3.92 -9.93
N LYS A 72 0.01 3.61 -8.71
CA LYS A 72 -0.96 3.28 -7.65
C LYS A 72 -1.68 4.55 -7.20
N ALA A 73 -3.01 4.52 -7.11
CA ALA A 73 -3.82 5.69 -6.78
C ALA A 73 -3.40 6.35 -5.46
N HIS A 74 -3.13 5.58 -4.40
CA HIS A 74 -2.67 6.15 -3.12
C HIS A 74 -1.35 6.94 -3.25
N ARG A 75 -0.43 6.58 -4.18
CA ARG A 75 0.79 7.36 -4.41
C ARG A 75 0.51 8.66 -5.18
N LEU A 76 -0.48 8.64 -6.07
CA LEU A 76 -0.96 9.85 -6.76
C LEU A 76 -1.71 10.77 -5.78
N ALA A 77 -2.52 10.22 -4.87
CA ALA A 77 -3.18 10.97 -3.80
C ALA A 77 -2.15 11.72 -2.92
N TRP A 78 -1.07 11.04 -2.59
CA TRP A 78 0.04 11.63 -1.83
C TRP A 78 0.74 12.75 -2.61
N LEU A 79 1.07 12.51 -3.89
CA LEU A 79 1.68 13.51 -4.77
C LEU A 79 0.75 14.72 -4.93
N TRP A 80 -0.54 14.49 -5.18
CA TRP A 80 -1.54 15.55 -5.37
C TRP A 80 -1.63 16.44 -4.12
N TYR A 81 -1.66 15.84 -2.93
CA TYR A 81 -1.86 16.55 -1.67
C TYR A 81 -0.59 17.20 -1.14
N TYR A 82 0.52 16.47 -1.09
CA TYR A 82 1.78 16.93 -0.50
C TYR A 82 2.80 17.50 -1.51
N GLY A 83 2.51 17.48 -2.81
CA GLY A 83 3.39 18.03 -3.85
C GLY A 83 4.62 17.19 -4.18
N LYS A 84 4.76 16.00 -3.59
CA LYS A 84 5.90 15.09 -3.80
C LYS A 84 5.48 13.65 -3.59
N PHE A 85 6.14 12.70 -4.29
CA PHE A 85 5.95 11.29 -4.01
C PHE A 85 6.44 10.91 -2.60
N PRO A 86 5.80 9.91 -1.96
CA PRO A 86 6.26 9.41 -0.67
C PRO A 86 7.64 8.76 -0.83
N LYS A 87 8.55 9.02 0.13
CA LYS A 87 9.88 8.40 0.20
C LYS A 87 9.79 6.93 0.62
N GLY A 88 8.85 6.63 1.51
CA GLY A 88 8.61 5.30 2.05
C GLY A 88 7.44 4.58 1.38
N GLN A 89 6.94 3.57 2.08
CA GLN A 89 5.72 2.88 1.71
C GLN A 89 4.51 3.61 2.27
N LEU A 90 3.40 3.64 1.50
CA LEU A 90 2.13 4.12 2.01
C LEU A 90 1.31 2.95 2.55
N TYR A 91 0.76 3.16 3.72
CA TYR A 91 -0.09 2.24 4.45
C TYR A 91 -1.52 2.78 4.51
N HIS A 92 -2.52 1.94 4.25
CA HIS A 92 -3.93 2.26 4.44
C HIS A 92 -4.32 1.93 5.88
N ILE A 93 -4.71 2.95 6.66
CA ILE A 93 -4.98 2.83 8.10
C ILE A 93 -6.12 1.84 8.37
N ASP A 94 -7.14 1.85 7.53
CA ASP A 94 -8.30 0.96 7.59
C ASP A 94 -8.07 -0.41 6.93
N HIS A 95 -6.88 -0.68 6.37
CA HIS A 95 -6.53 -1.85 5.56
C HIS A 95 -7.28 -1.96 4.21
N ASN A 96 -8.20 -1.08 3.88
CA ASN A 96 -8.90 -1.05 2.60
C ASN A 96 -8.03 -0.39 1.54
N LYS A 97 -7.48 -1.18 0.62
CA LYS A 97 -6.58 -0.72 -0.45
C LYS A 97 -7.25 0.17 -1.50
N LEU A 98 -8.58 0.25 -1.48
CA LEU A 98 -9.37 1.09 -2.37
C LEU A 98 -9.72 2.45 -1.75
N ASN A 99 -9.63 2.58 -0.42
CA ASN A 99 -9.84 3.84 0.28
C ASN A 99 -8.57 4.69 0.21
N ASN A 100 -8.47 5.50 -0.84
CA ASN A 100 -7.31 6.37 -1.06
C ASN A 100 -7.52 7.79 -0.52
N SER A 101 -8.47 8.00 0.40
CA SER A 101 -8.63 9.26 1.12
C SER A 101 -7.31 9.63 1.82
N ILE A 102 -6.97 10.92 1.84
CA ILE A 102 -5.67 11.35 2.36
C ILE A 102 -5.52 11.04 3.86
N ASP A 103 -6.60 11.15 4.62
CA ASP A 103 -6.63 10.86 6.06
C ASP A 103 -6.46 9.36 6.37
N ASN A 104 -6.72 8.49 5.37
CA ASN A 104 -6.52 7.06 5.47
C ASN A 104 -5.11 6.61 5.04
N LEU A 105 -4.27 7.53 4.55
CA LEU A 105 -2.94 7.21 4.05
C LEU A 105 -1.87 7.68 5.04
N ARG A 106 -0.94 6.78 5.38
CA ARG A 106 0.22 7.11 6.20
C ARG A 106 1.50 6.61 5.57
N GLU A 107 2.50 7.48 5.51
CA GLU A 107 3.85 7.07 5.13
C GLU A 107 4.48 6.30 6.31
N VAL A 108 4.99 5.12 6.02
CA VAL A 108 5.59 4.23 7.02
C VAL A 108 6.93 3.71 6.53
N SER A 109 7.83 3.50 7.49
CA SER A 109 9.06 2.76 7.20
C SER A 109 8.75 1.30 6.89
N ASN A 110 9.68 0.60 6.23
CA ASN A 110 9.53 -0.84 5.97
C ASN A 110 9.31 -1.64 7.26
N GLN A 111 9.92 -1.23 8.37
CA GLN A 111 9.76 -1.90 9.67
C GLN A 111 8.35 -1.72 10.24
N GLU A 112 7.81 -0.49 10.17
CA GLU A 112 6.44 -0.18 10.61
C GLU A 112 5.40 -0.88 9.75
N ASN A 113 5.61 -0.94 8.43
CA ASN A 113 4.69 -1.64 7.53
C ASN A 113 4.58 -3.13 7.85
N HIS A 114 5.69 -3.78 8.26
CA HIS A 114 5.67 -5.18 8.70
C HIS A 114 4.91 -5.41 10.02
N LYS A 115 4.81 -4.40 10.89
CA LYS A 115 4.04 -4.47 12.14
C LYS A 115 2.52 -4.37 11.93
N ASN A 116 2.07 -4.00 10.73
CA ASN A 116 0.68 -3.71 10.40
C ASN A 116 0.08 -4.69 9.38
N ASN A 117 0.73 -5.84 9.16
CA ASN A 117 0.24 -6.82 8.20
C ASN A 117 -1.07 -7.49 8.69
N GLY A 118 -2.00 -7.70 7.77
CA GLY A 118 -3.18 -8.54 8.00
C GLY A 118 -2.81 -10.02 8.19
N ILE A 119 -3.80 -10.84 8.52
CA ILE A 119 -3.65 -12.29 8.66
C ILE A 119 -3.20 -12.88 7.31
N GLN A 120 -2.17 -13.72 7.34
CA GLN A 120 -1.71 -14.42 6.15
C GLN A 120 -2.68 -15.55 5.78
N LYS A 121 -2.88 -15.82 4.49
CA LYS A 121 -3.82 -16.84 3.99
C LYS A 121 -3.57 -18.26 4.53
N ASN A 122 -2.35 -18.56 4.93
CA ASN A 122 -1.96 -19.85 5.52
C ASN A 122 -2.03 -19.89 7.05
N ASN A 123 -2.57 -18.84 7.67
CA ASN A 123 -2.79 -18.83 9.11
C ASN A 123 -4.06 -19.62 9.46
N THR A 124 -3.91 -20.67 10.23
CA THR A 124 -5.01 -21.56 10.64
C THR A 124 -5.58 -21.24 12.01
N SER A 125 -4.88 -20.43 12.81
CA SER A 125 -5.31 -20.08 14.17
C SER A 125 -6.18 -18.83 14.25
N GLY A 126 -6.24 -18.03 13.17
CA GLY A 126 -6.88 -16.71 13.18
C GLY A 126 -6.05 -15.62 13.88
N VAL A 127 -4.91 -15.95 14.49
CA VAL A 127 -4.04 -14.99 15.19
C VAL A 127 -2.62 -15.01 14.62
N PRO A 128 -2.08 -13.87 14.15
CA PRO A 128 -0.70 -13.83 13.64
C PRO A 128 0.31 -14.28 14.68
N GLY A 129 1.17 -15.22 14.30
CA GLY A 129 2.25 -15.70 15.18
C GLY A 129 1.80 -16.63 16.30
N VAL A 130 0.58 -17.16 16.22
CA VAL A 130 0.11 -18.25 17.08
C VAL A 130 -0.23 -19.45 16.19
N HIS A 131 0.23 -20.64 16.54
CA HIS A 131 -0.11 -21.87 15.83
C HIS A 131 -0.05 -23.08 16.77
N PHE A 132 -0.83 -24.12 16.44
CA PHE A 132 -0.78 -25.38 17.15
C PHE A 132 0.33 -26.26 16.59
N SER A 133 1.20 -26.78 17.46
CA SER A 133 2.24 -27.75 17.12
C SER A 133 1.72 -29.16 17.38
N LYS A 134 1.58 -29.93 16.32
CA LYS A 134 1.16 -31.34 16.43
C LYS A 134 2.20 -32.21 17.17
N ASP A 135 3.48 -31.87 17.05
CA ASP A 135 4.58 -32.65 17.65
C ASP A 135 4.60 -32.52 19.17
N THR A 136 4.23 -31.33 19.68
CA THR A 136 4.28 -31.07 21.13
C THR A 136 2.88 -31.06 21.78
N GLY A 137 1.80 -31.07 20.97
CA GLY A 137 0.42 -30.95 21.46
C GLY A 137 0.12 -29.60 22.11
N LYS A 138 0.90 -28.54 21.79
CA LYS A 138 0.80 -27.24 22.44
C LYS A 138 0.63 -26.10 21.44
N TRP A 139 0.09 -25.00 21.89
CA TRP A 139 0.05 -23.74 21.17
C TRP A 139 1.38 -23.01 21.31
N ILE A 140 1.96 -22.60 20.20
CA ILE A 140 3.22 -21.85 20.15
C ILE A 140 2.91 -20.42 19.77
N ALA A 141 3.40 -19.46 20.60
CA ALA A 141 3.36 -18.05 20.28
C ALA A 141 4.74 -17.53 19.91
N TYR A 142 4.84 -16.73 18.86
CA TYR A 142 6.05 -16.03 18.47
C TYR A 142 5.72 -14.65 17.87
N ILE A 143 6.73 -13.76 17.87
CA ILE A 143 6.66 -12.48 17.20
C ILE A 143 7.87 -12.28 16.28
N LYS A 144 7.69 -11.58 15.17
CA LYS A 144 8.79 -11.27 14.25
C LYS A 144 9.23 -9.82 14.44
N ILE A 145 10.52 -9.62 14.78
CA ILE A 145 11.12 -8.30 14.98
C ILE A 145 12.33 -8.22 14.05
N SER A 146 12.39 -7.19 13.21
CA SER A 146 13.51 -6.97 12.27
C SER A 146 13.91 -8.22 11.48
N GLY A 147 12.91 -8.96 10.98
CA GLY A 147 13.12 -10.18 10.21
C GLY A 147 13.34 -11.47 11.03
N LYS A 148 13.67 -11.38 12.32
CA LYS A 148 13.95 -12.52 13.20
C LYS A 148 12.72 -12.92 14.01
N ARG A 149 12.46 -14.23 14.15
CA ARG A 149 11.42 -14.75 15.03
C ARG A 149 11.92 -14.75 16.48
N LYS A 150 11.12 -14.19 17.38
CA LYS A 150 11.29 -14.26 18.83
C LYS A 150 10.20 -15.16 19.40
N HIS A 151 10.58 -16.26 20.02
CA HIS A 151 9.68 -17.19 20.70
C HIS A 151 9.11 -16.52 21.96
N LEU A 152 7.80 -16.64 22.18
CA LEU A 152 7.09 -16.04 23.32
C LEU A 152 6.66 -17.09 24.35
N GLY A 153 6.57 -18.35 23.94
CA GLY A 153 6.21 -19.46 24.81
C GLY A 153 5.47 -20.58 24.09
N CYS A 154 5.33 -21.70 24.82
CA CYS A 154 4.48 -22.83 24.48
C CYS A 154 3.40 -22.96 25.55
N PHE A 155 2.13 -23.05 25.14
CA PHE A 155 0.96 -22.97 26.03
C PHE A 155 0.05 -24.17 25.78
N THR A 156 -0.59 -24.66 26.83
CA THR A 156 -1.64 -25.69 26.74
C THR A 156 -2.90 -25.11 26.10
N ASP A 157 -3.24 -23.87 26.52
CA ASP A 157 -4.44 -23.19 26.10
C ASP A 157 -4.17 -22.17 24.98
N PHE A 158 -5.13 -22.06 24.08
CA PHE A 158 -5.04 -21.13 22.95
C PHE A 158 -5.06 -19.67 23.42
N GLU A 159 -5.93 -19.36 24.39
CA GLU A 159 -6.10 -18.01 24.95
C GLU A 159 -4.82 -17.48 25.58
N ASP A 160 -4.05 -18.34 26.27
CA ASP A 160 -2.78 -17.97 26.87
C ASP A 160 -1.73 -17.64 25.80
N ALA A 161 -1.69 -18.42 24.74
CA ALA A 161 -0.81 -18.12 23.59
C ALA A 161 -1.19 -16.80 22.91
N VAL A 162 -2.49 -16.53 22.75
CA VAL A 162 -3.00 -15.26 22.20
C VAL A 162 -2.64 -14.10 23.12
N LEU A 163 -2.83 -14.25 24.43
CA LEU A 163 -2.51 -13.21 25.41
C LEU A 163 -1.01 -12.86 25.39
N ALA A 164 -0.13 -13.88 25.37
CA ALA A 164 1.30 -13.68 25.25
C ALA A 164 1.66 -12.90 23.98
N ARG A 165 1.02 -13.25 22.86
CA ARG A 165 1.21 -12.56 21.57
C ARG A 165 0.73 -11.11 21.65
N LYS A 166 -0.45 -10.83 22.17
CA LYS A 166 -1.04 -9.48 22.29
C LYS A 166 -0.22 -8.58 23.23
N LYS A 167 0.27 -9.11 24.35
CA LYS A 167 1.20 -8.39 25.23
C LYS A 167 2.47 -7.98 24.51
N ALA A 168 3.06 -8.89 23.73
CA ALA A 168 4.25 -8.58 22.96
C ALA A 168 3.99 -7.55 21.85
N GLU A 169 2.84 -7.59 21.18
CA GLU A 169 2.41 -6.58 20.20
C GLU A 169 2.31 -5.19 20.83
N TYR A 170 1.67 -5.09 21.99
CA TYR A 170 1.50 -3.84 22.73
C TYR A 170 2.86 -3.24 23.11
N ILE A 171 3.73 -4.03 23.75
CA ILE A 171 5.08 -3.59 24.18
C ILE A 171 5.93 -3.12 22.98
N LEU A 172 5.79 -3.75 21.83
CA LEU A 172 6.59 -3.47 20.63
C LEU A 172 5.96 -2.43 19.72
N GLY A 173 4.83 -1.82 20.10
CA GLY A 173 4.15 -0.78 19.35
C GLY A 173 3.59 -1.27 18.00
N PHE A 174 2.99 -2.46 17.99
CA PHE A 174 2.22 -2.92 16.84
C PHE A 174 0.90 -2.15 16.74
N HIS A 175 0.43 -1.93 15.52
CA HIS A 175 -0.83 -1.23 15.31
C HIS A 175 -2.01 -2.07 15.84
N PRO A 176 -3.07 -1.46 16.43
CA PRO A 176 -4.25 -2.18 16.94
C PRO A 176 -4.98 -3.04 15.90
N ASN A 177 -4.81 -2.70 14.62
CA ASN A 177 -5.37 -3.46 13.49
C ASN A 177 -4.46 -4.60 12.99
N ASN A 178 -3.32 -4.84 13.64
CA ASN A 178 -2.45 -5.96 13.28
C ASN A 178 -3.20 -7.29 13.45
N GLY A 179 -3.27 -8.07 12.37
CA GLY A 179 -3.97 -9.35 12.37
C GLY A 179 -5.49 -9.27 12.30
N LYS A 180 -6.11 -8.13 12.00
CA LYS A 180 -7.53 -8.08 11.66
C LYS A 180 -7.75 -8.64 10.25
N ASP A 181 -8.81 -9.42 10.10
CA ASP A 181 -9.19 -9.96 8.80
C ASP A 181 -9.77 -8.84 7.93
N ILE A 182 -9.19 -8.67 6.74
CA ILE A 182 -9.57 -7.65 5.78
C ILE A 182 -10.86 -8.05 5.02
N SER A 183 -11.23 -9.34 5.07
CA SER A 183 -12.37 -9.87 4.31
C SER A 183 -13.72 -9.34 4.78
N THR A 184 -13.83 -8.91 6.04
CA THR A 184 -15.07 -8.41 6.63
C THR A 184 -15.44 -6.97 6.23
N TYR A 185 -14.52 -6.21 5.64
CA TYR A 185 -14.78 -4.82 5.24
C TYR A 185 -15.35 -4.67 3.81
N ASN A 186 -15.39 -5.75 3.02
CA ASN A 186 -15.89 -5.71 1.64
C ASN A 186 -17.37 -6.12 1.47
N VAL A 187 -18.12 -6.31 2.57
CA VAL A 187 -19.54 -6.70 2.49
C VAL A 187 -20.43 -5.56 3.00
N GLY A 188 -20.47 -4.49 2.27
CA GLY A 188 -21.39 -3.39 2.60
C GLY A 188 -21.21 -2.17 1.71
N ASN A 189 -21.43 -2.31 0.42
CA ASN A 189 -21.93 -1.26 -0.48
C ASN A 189 -21.98 -1.79 -1.93
N SER A 190 -22.79 -2.84 -2.12
CA SER A 190 -23.30 -3.20 -3.46
C SER A 190 -24.82 -2.97 -3.44
N ASN A 191 -25.22 -1.72 -3.35
CA ASN A 191 -26.57 -1.27 -3.71
C ASN A 191 -26.49 0.27 -3.82
N TYR A 192 -26.27 0.71 -5.02
CA TYR A 192 -26.90 1.86 -5.70
C TYR A 192 -26.27 2.00 -7.09
#